data_cff832b5a4c89767b2d6ab4b82a4feaf
#
_entry.id   cff832b5a4c89767b2d6ab4b82a4feaf
#
_cell.length_a   1.000
_cell.length_b   1.000
_cell.length_c   1.000
_cell.angle_alpha   90.00
_cell.angle_beta   90.00
_cell.angle_gamma   90.00
#
_symmetry.space_group_name_H-M   'P 1'
#
loop_
_entity.id
_entity.type
_entity.pdbx_description
1 polymer ?
#
loop_
_entity_poly.entity_id
_entity_poly.type
_entity_poly.pdbx_seq_one_letter_code
_entity_poly.pdbx_strand_id
1 'polypeptide(L)'
;MEKDMTKGRPLPVILKFMLPLIIGNIFQQLYNMADTIIVGRYVGADALAAVGSTGTIMFLTVGFSQGITAGFSVLTAQRFGAKDTEGVKISVANGILLSLIFTVIISSLSLLGMRPLLKLMNTPDNIFQDAYTYIMIISAGIIATIFYNLFSSYLRAVGNSKIPLVFLVFSAALNVILDLVLIINFKMGVAGAAWATIISQGVSAILCLVYIYIRMPSLAPNRRHWRLHGQESRNQLAMGIPMALQFAITASGTMVMQSAINLFGSDAVASFTAASKVQNLVTQGMMAMGQTMATYSGQNFGKGDIKRIRQGVKASLEASVVYALAAAVLVCILLKPALGLFFTGNVDMNSMLPWAKTYIYMSVIFYIPLSSIFVFRNTLQGCGYGFLPMMGGVSELVARLVVAMISMAVGSYALACFCDPAAWVTAAVFTGVSYLFVMKDIRRKYERPETATSEK
;
A
#
# COMPACT_ATOMS: atom_id res chain seq x y z
N MET A 1 -20.75 -11.06 0.44
CA MET A 1 -21.07 -11.93 -0.71
C MET A 1 -19.87 -11.90 -1.65
N GLU A 2 -19.47 -13.08 -2.12
CA GLU A 2 -18.44 -13.24 -3.15
C GLU A 2 -18.88 -12.56 -4.44
N LYS A 3 -17.94 -11.95 -5.15
CA LYS A 3 -18.23 -11.31 -6.42
C LYS A 3 -17.30 -11.82 -7.51
N ASP A 4 -17.90 -12.54 -8.43
CA ASP A 4 -17.22 -13.07 -9.61
C ASP A 4 -16.94 -11.91 -10.60
N MET A 5 -15.68 -11.45 -10.62
CA MET A 5 -15.25 -10.38 -11.53
C MET A 5 -14.98 -10.89 -12.96
N THR A 6 -15.19 -12.19 -13.21
CA THR A 6 -15.06 -12.79 -14.53
C THR A 6 -16.33 -12.64 -15.39
N LYS A 7 -17.38 -11.98 -14.87
CA LYS A 7 -18.68 -11.78 -15.52
C LYS A 7 -19.05 -10.30 -15.61
N GLY A 8 -19.96 -9.97 -16.51
CA GLY A 8 -20.48 -8.62 -16.72
C GLY A 8 -19.51 -7.70 -17.50
N ARG A 9 -19.89 -6.43 -17.72
CA ARG A 9 -19.03 -5.44 -18.39
C ARG A 9 -17.84 -5.07 -17.47
N PRO A 10 -16.58 -5.00 -17.98
CA PRO A 10 -15.39 -4.74 -17.17
C PRO A 10 -15.49 -3.45 -16.33
N LEU A 11 -15.75 -2.31 -16.96
CA LEU A 11 -15.72 -1.01 -16.27
C LEU A 11 -16.67 -0.91 -15.06
N PRO A 12 -17.98 -1.23 -15.15
CA PRO A 12 -18.86 -1.21 -13.98
C PRO A 12 -18.45 -2.16 -12.86
N VAL A 13 -17.89 -3.33 -13.22
CA VAL A 13 -17.39 -4.31 -12.24
C VAL A 13 -16.19 -3.75 -11.48
N ILE A 14 -15.25 -3.14 -12.20
CA ILE A 14 -14.04 -2.52 -11.65
C ILE A 14 -14.42 -1.34 -10.75
N LEU A 15 -15.21 -0.39 -11.23
CA LEU A 15 -15.59 0.80 -10.46
C LEU A 15 -16.38 0.45 -9.20
N LYS A 16 -17.30 -0.53 -9.28
CA LYS A 16 -18.10 -0.97 -8.13
C LYS A 16 -17.28 -1.68 -7.04
N PHE A 17 -16.17 -2.33 -7.44
CA PHE A 17 -15.22 -2.92 -6.50
C PHE A 17 -14.26 -1.87 -5.92
N MET A 18 -13.83 -0.91 -6.75
CA MET A 18 -12.88 0.14 -6.40
C MET A 18 -13.45 1.13 -5.37
N LEU A 19 -14.73 1.49 -5.46
CA LEU A 19 -15.34 2.52 -4.61
C LEU A 19 -15.18 2.25 -3.10
N PRO A 20 -15.49 1.04 -2.56
CA PRO A 20 -15.21 0.74 -1.16
C PRO A 20 -13.72 0.82 -0.79
N LEU A 21 -12.80 0.52 -1.74
CA LEU A 21 -11.36 0.62 -1.49
C LEU A 21 -10.91 2.08 -1.37
N ILE A 22 -11.42 2.98 -2.22
CA ILE A 22 -11.14 4.43 -2.10
C ILE A 22 -11.59 4.93 -0.74
N ILE A 23 -12.83 4.62 -0.35
CA ILE A 23 -13.38 5.02 0.94
C ILE A 23 -12.52 4.46 2.08
N GLY A 24 -12.14 3.17 2.01
CA GLY A 24 -11.27 2.54 3.00
C GLY A 24 -9.90 3.20 3.11
N ASN A 25 -9.25 3.48 1.99
CA ASN A 25 -7.94 4.14 1.98
C ASN A 25 -8.02 5.56 2.57
N ILE A 26 -9.07 6.33 2.27
CA ILE A 26 -9.30 7.66 2.86
C ILE A 26 -9.53 7.54 4.37
N PHE A 27 -10.39 6.61 4.82
CA PHE A 27 -10.62 6.37 6.25
C PHE A 27 -9.34 5.98 6.98
N GLN A 28 -8.46 5.19 6.36
CA GLN A 28 -7.17 4.83 6.93
C GLN A 28 -6.26 6.05 7.11
N GLN A 29 -6.27 7.01 6.17
CA GLN A 29 -5.53 8.26 6.32
C GLN A 29 -6.09 9.14 7.44
N LEU A 30 -7.42 9.26 7.52
CA LEU A 30 -8.09 10.00 8.59
C LEU A 30 -7.81 9.40 9.98
N TYR A 31 -7.82 8.08 10.08
CA TYR A 31 -7.46 7.35 11.28
C TYR A 31 -6.02 7.64 11.73
N ASN A 32 -5.03 7.55 10.82
CA ASN A 32 -3.64 7.86 11.14
C ASN A 32 -3.46 9.33 11.59
N MET A 33 -4.24 10.25 11.01
CA MET A 33 -4.25 11.65 11.44
C MET A 33 -4.85 11.82 12.84
N ALA A 34 -5.96 11.14 13.14
CA ALA A 34 -6.61 11.20 14.45
C ALA A 34 -5.70 10.71 15.57
N ASP A 35 -5.03 9.56 15.36
CA ASP A 35 -4.04 9.01 16.29
C ASP A 35 -2.92 10.03 16.58
N THR A 36 -2.34 10.62 15.53
CA THR A 36 -1.31 11.66 15.64
C THR A 36 -1.78 12.89 16.42
N ILE A 37 -3.02 13.35 16.18
CA ILE A 37 -3.62 14.50 16.87
C ILE A 37 -3.86 14.19 18.36
N ILE A 38 -4.35 13.00 18.66
CA ILE A 38 -4.63 12.57 20.03
C ILE A 38 -3.32 12.50 20.83
N VAL A 39 -2.28 11.87 20.29
CA VAL A 39 -0.96 11.81 20.94
C VAL A 39 -0.39 13.21 21.15
N GLY A 40 -0.39 14.06 20.13
CA GLY A 40 0.15 15.41 20.24
C GLY A 40 -0.60 16.29 21.24
N ARG A 41 -1.92 16.16 21.34
CA ARG A 41 -2.76 17.00 22.18
C ARG A 41 -2.79 16.55 23.65
N TYR A 42 -2.78 15.25 23.90
CA TYR A 42 -3.00 14.71 25.25
C TYR A 42 -1.72 14.16 25.91
N VAL A 43 -0.70 13.80 25.14
CA VAL A 43 0.58 13.34 25.70
C VAL A 43 1.64 14.44 25.63
N GLY A 44 1.72 15.16 24.50
CA GLY A 44 2.60 16.30 24.33
C GLY A 44 3.48 16.25 23.09
N ALA A 45 4.26 17.31 22.90
CA ALA A 45 5.10 17.50 21.71
C ALA A 45 6.22 16.46 21.60
N ASP A 46 6.87 16.10 22.71
CA ASP A 46 7.93 15.09 22.74
C ASP A 46 7.40 13.70 22.35
N ALA A 47 6.21 13.34 22.85
CA ALA A 47 5.56 12.08 22.47
C ALA A 47 5.19 12.05 20.98
N LEU A 48 4.70 13.17 20.44
CA LEU A 48 4.42 13.31 19.01
C LEU A 48 5.71 13.18 18.17
N ALA A 49 6.80 13.80 18.62
CA ALA A 49 8.11 13.67 17.99
C ALA A 49 8.65 12.23 18.07
N ALA A 50 8.44 11.55 19.20
CA ALA A 50 8.80 10.14 19.37
C ALA A 50 8.08 9.23 18.38
N VAL A 51 6.75 9.32 18.30
CA VAL A 51 5.94 8.56 17.33
C VAL A 51 6.33 8.92 15.90
N GLY A 52 6.52 10.21 15.61
CA GLY A 52 6.95 10.68 14.29
C GLY A 52 8.32 10.12 13.86
N SER A 53 9.28 10.05 14.78
CA SER A 53 10.62 9.50 14.51
C SER A 53 10.60 8.02 14.11
N THR A 54 9.60 7.26 14.58
CA THR A 54 9.40 5.85 14.21
C THR A 54 8.69 5.65 12.87
N GLY A 55 8.17 6.73 12.27
CA GLY A 55 7.32 6.69 11.08
C GLY A 55 7.92 5.93 9.90
N THR A 56 9.22 6.10 9.64
CA THR A 56 9.93 5.38 8.58
C THR A 56 10.00 3.88 8.86
N ILE A 57 10.28 3.49 10.09
CA ILE A 57 10.33 2.08 10.51
C ILE A 57 8.93 1.46 10.36
N MET A 58 7.90 2.19 10.81
CA MET A 58 6.51 1.79 10.67
C MET A 58 6.14 1.60 9.19
N PHE A 59 6.49 2.55 8.33
CA PHE A 59 6.21 2.47 6.90
C PHE A 59 6.86 1.22 6.27
N LEU A 60 8.13 0.95 6.59
CA LEU A 60 8.83 -0.24 6.11
C LEU A 60 8.17 -1.53 6.63
N THR A 61 7.92 -1.61 7.92
CA THR A 61 7.41 -2.84 8.56
C THR A 61 5.96 -3.14 8.14
N VAL A 62 5.09 -2.14 8.15
CA VAL A 62 3.69 -2.28 7.75
C VAL A 62 3.60 -2.47 6.23
N GLY A 63 4.37 -1.69 5.45
CA GLY A 63 4.40 -1.81 3.99
C GLY A 63 4.92 -3.18 3.53
N PHE A 64 5.97 -3.70 4.16
CA PHE A 64 6.46 -5.05 3.91
C PHE A 64 5.39 -6.10 4.21
N SER A 65 4.69 -5.97 5.34
CA SER A 65 3.60 -6.85 5.73
C SER A 65 2.44 -6.81 4.72
N GLN A 66 2.08 -5.62 4.25
CA GLN A 66 1.05 -5.45 3.21
C GLN A 66 1.47 -6.10 1.88
N GLY A 67 2.71 -5.91 1.46
CA GLY A 67 3.25 -6.50 0.23
C GLY A 67 3.22 -8.02 0.25
N ILE A 68 3.70 -8.64 1.34
CA ILE A 68 3.70 -10.09 1.52
C ILE A 68 2.28 -10.66 1.49
N THR A 69 1.37 -10.10 2.29
CA THR A 69 0.00 -10.61 2.41
C THR A 69 -0.82 -10.40 1.13
N ALA A 70 -0.61 -9.27 0.44
CA ALA A 70 -1.21 -9.03 -0.86
C ALA A 70 -0.68 -10.04 -1.90
N GLY A 71 0.62 -10.34 -1.90
CA GLY A 71 1.22 -11.32 -2.79
C GLY A 71 0.67 -12.73 -2.58
N PHE A 72 0.46 -13.15 -1.32
CA PHE A 72 -0.16 -14.45 -1.03
C PHE A 72 -1.59 -14.54 -1.55
N SER A 73 -2.35 -13.45 -1.50
CA SER A 73 -3.73 -13.42 -1.96
C SER A 73 -3.89 -13.47 -3.49
N VAL A 74 -2.84 -13.21 -4.26
CA VAL A 74 -2.87 -13.31 -5.72
C VAL A 74 -3.22 -14.72 -6.18
N LEU A 75 -2.58 -15.75 -5.60
CA LEU A 75 -2.87 -17.14 -5.92
C LEU A 75 -4.32 -17.50 -5.57
N THR A 76 -4.80 -17.01 -4.43
CA THR A 76 -6.19 -17.19 -4.01
C THR A 76 -7.17 -16.60 -5.04
N ALA A 77 -6.88 -15.39 -5.57
CA ALA A 77 -7.70 -14.77 -6.61
C ALA A 77 -7.69 -15.57 -7.91
N GLN A 78 -6.54 -16.10 -8.31
CA GLN A 78 -6.40 -16.96 -9.50
C GLN A 78 -7.18 -18.28 -9.34
N ARG A 79 -7.01 -18.97 -8.19
CA ARG A 79 -7.75 -20.20 -7.90
C ARG A 79 -9.27 -19.97 -7.84
N PHE A 80 -9.68 -18.86 -7.25
CA PHE A 80 -11.09 -18.47 -7.22
C PHE A 80 -11.66 -18.23 -8.64
N GLY A 81 -10.91 -17.53 -9.50
CA GLY A 81 -11.26 -17.31 -10.90
C GLY A 81 -11.34 -18.61 -11.72
N ALA A 82 -10.48 -19.56 -11.42
CA ALA A 82 -10.49 -20.90 -11.99
C ALA A 82 -11.61 -21.82 -11.46
N LYS A 83 -12.38 -21.35 -10.45
CA LYS A 83 -13.38 -22.14 -9.71
C LYS A 83 -12.80 -23.35 -8.96
N ASP A 84 -11.51 -23.33 -8.67
CA ASP A 84 -10.80 -24.35 -7.90
C ASP A 84 -10.96 -24.09 -6.40
N THR A 85 -12.08 -24.53 -5.83
CA THR A 85 -12.41 -24.29 -4.40
C THR A 85 -11.40 -24.98 -3.46
N GLU A 86 -10.89 -26.16 -3.82
CA GLU A 86 -9.88 -26.85 -3.02
C GLU A 86 -8.54 -26.09 -3.05
N GLY A 87 -8.11 -25.63 -4.23
CA GLY A 87 -6.94 -24.79 -4.39
C GLY A 87 -7.04 -23.47 -3.62
N VAL A 88 -8.23 -22.84 -3.58
CA VAL A 88 -8.47 -21.65 -2.74
C VAL A 88 -8.20 -21.96 -1.27
N LYS A 89 -8.75 -23.04 -0.71
CA LYS A 89 -8.56 -23.42 0.69
C LYS A 89 -7.10 -23.75 1.02
N ILE A 90 -6.42 -24.43 0.10
CA ILE A 90 -4.99 -24.73 0.22
C ILE A 90 -4.18 -23.45 0.23
N SER A 91 -4.46 -22.52 -0.70
CA SER A 91 -3.78 -21.22 -0.79
C SER A 91 -3.99 -20.39 0.48
N VAL A 92 -5.20 -20.36 1.03
CA VAL A 92 -5.50 -19.63 2.28
C VAL A 92 -4.77 -20.25 3.46
N ALA A 93 -4.86 -21.58 3.66
CA ALA A 93 -4.18 -22.24 4.77
C ALA A 93 -2.66 -22.08 4.71
N ASN A 94 -2.08 -22.28 3.52
CA ASN A 94 -0.65 -22.12 3.29
C ASN A 94 -0.17 -20.68 3.57
N GLY A 95 -0.91 -19.68 3.10
CA GLY A 95 -0.58 -18.27 3.35
C GLY A 95 -0.74 -17.86 4.82
N ILE A 96 -1.69 -18.44 5.57
CA ILE A 96 -1.80 -18.26 7.03
C ILE A 96 -0.54 -18.80 7.71
N LEU A 97 -0.11 -20.03 7.37
CA LEU A 97 1.09 -20.64 7.94
C LEU A 97 2.36 -19.86 7.60
N LEU A 98 2.52 -19.42 6.35
CA LEU A 98 3.63 -18.55 5.96
C LEU A 98 3.59 -17.22 6.70
N SER A 99 2.42 -16.61 6.87
CA SER A 99 2.27 -15.36 7.62
C SER A 99 2.62 -15.49 9.09
N LEU A 100 2.35 -16.64 9.72
CA LEU A 100 2.84 -16.94 11.07
C LEU A 100 4.37 -16.98 11.12
N ILE A 101 5.01 -17.65 10.16
CA ILE A 101 6.48 -17.71 10.05
C ILE A 101 7.06 -16.29 9.87
N PHE A 102 6.50 -15.49 8.96
CA PHE A 102 6.94 -14.11 8.74
C PHE A 102 6.69 -13.23 9.95
N THR A 103 5.59 -13.42 10.68
CA THR A 103 5.33 -12.72 11.95
C THR A 103 6.45 -12.97 12.94
N VAL A 104 6.84 -14.23 13.15
CA VAL A 104 7.93 -14.59 14.06
C VAL A 104 9.25 -13.97 13.62
N ILE A 105 9.57 -14.04 12.33
CA ILE A 105 10.81 -13.47 11.77
C ILE A 105 10.83 -11.94 11.99
N ILE A 106 9.77 -11.24 11.57
CA ILE A 106 9.71 -9.77 11.65
C ILE A 106 9.72 -9.31 13.12
N SER A 107 8.92 -9.95 13.99
CA SER A 107 8.93 -9.62 15.43
C SER A 107 10.31 -9.85 16.03
N SER A 108 10.95 -10.99 15.77
CA SER A 108 12.26 -11.29 16.33
C SER A 108 13.33 -10.31 15.86
N LEU A 109 13.39 -10.01 14.56
CA LEU A 109 14.32 -9.04 14.00
C LEU A 109 14.08 -7.63 14.56
N SER A 110 12.82 -7.23 14.70
CA SER A 110 12.46 -5.92 15.26
C SER A 110 12.82 -5.84 16.75
N LEU A 111 12.46 -6.85 17.55
CA LEU A 111 12.75 -6.86 18.97
C LEU A 111 14.26 -6.84 19.28
N LEU A 112 15.06 -7.52 18.47
CA LEU A 112 16.52 -7.56 18.64
C LEU A 112 17.21 -6.33 18.05
N GLY A 113 16.73 -5.82 16.91
CA GLY A 113 17.41 -4.78 16.13
C GLY A 113 16.93 -3.34 16.38
N MET A 114 15.82 -3.13 17.11
CA MET A 114 15.19 -1.81 17.18
C MET A 114 16.03 -0.77 17.90
N ARG A 115 16.67 -1.16 19.01
CA ARG A 115 17.50 -0.24 19.81
C ARG A 115 18.73 0.26 19.04
N PRO A 116 19.54 -0.60 18.39
CA PRO A 116 20.62 -0.14 17.54
C PRO A 116 20.11 0.64 16.31
N LEU A 117 18.96 0.30 15.75
CA LEU A 117 18.38 1.02 14.60
C LEU A 117 17.98 2.47 14.98
N LEU A 118 17.31 2.69 16.10
CA LEU A 118 16.97 4.04 16.58
C LEU A 118 18.24 4.87 16.88
N LYS A 119 19.31 4.26 17.41
CA LYS A 119 20.58 4.93 17.60
C LYS A 119 21.24 5.30 16.26
N LEU A 120 21.21 4.40 15.28
CA LEU A 120 21.73 4.66 13.93
C LEU A 120 20.97 5.81 13.25
N MET A 121 19.68 5.95 13.53
CA MET A 121 18.84 7.05 13.05
C MET A 121 19.06 8.36 13.81
N ASN A 122 19.99 8.41 14.77
CA ASN A 122 20.28 9.58 15.62
C ASN A 122 19.00 10.12 16.31
N THR A 123 18.16 9.22 16.83
CA THR A 123 16.96 9.62 17.59
C THR A 123 17.42 10.39 18.83
N PRO A 124 16.91 11.62 19.08
CA PRO A 124 17.28 12.44 20.24
C PRO A 124 17.00 11.74 21.57
N ASP A 125 17.90 11.93 22.55
CA ASP A 125 17.83 11.23 23.83
C ASP A 125 16.55 11.52 24.62
N ASN A 126 16.01 12.74 24.51
CA ASN A 126 14.77 13.15 25.20
C ASN A 126 13.52 12.39 24.74
N ILE A 127 13.50 11.91 23.49
CA ILE A 127 12.37 11.15 22.92
C ILE A 127 12.70 9.67 22.69
N PHE A 128 13.95 9.26 22.90
CA PHE A 128 14.43 7.90 22.58
C PHE A 128 13.60 6.81 23.30
N GLN A 129 13.35 6.99 24.58
CA GLN A 129 12.63 5.98 25.36
C GLN A 129 11.18 5.82 24.92
N ASP A 130 10.50 6.91 24.59
CA ASP A 130 9.12 6.90 24.08
C ASP A 130 9.06 6.29 22.70
N ALA A 131 9.98 6.67 21.79
CA ALA A 131 10.10 6.08 20.46
C ALA A 131 10.35 4.56 20.54
N TYR A 132 11.27 4.14 21.42
CA TYR A 132 11.58 2.74 21.65
C TYR A 132 10.37 1.98 22.19
N THR A 133 9.69 2.50 23.19
CA THR A 133 8.51 1.89 23.80
C THR A 133 7.39 1.72 22.77
N TYR A 134 7.10 2.78 21.99
CA TYR A 134 6.07 2.75 20.96
C TYR A 134 6.34 1.66 19.91
N ILE A 135 7.54 1.69 19.32
CA ILE A 135 7.86 0.78 18.21
C ILE A 135 8.01 -0.68 18.68
N MET A 136 8.46 -0.90 19.92
CA MET A 136 8.55 -2.25 20.50
C MET A 136 7.18 -2.87 20.71
N ILE A 137 6.20 -2.12 21.21
CA ILE A 137 4.81 -2.60 21.37
C ILE A 137 4.22 -2.93 20.01
N ILE A 138 4.37 -2.03 19.01
CA ILE A 138 3.91 -2.27 17.64
C ILE A 138 4.56 -3.53 17.05
N SER A 139 5.87 -3.69 17.22
CA SER A 139 6.63 -4.83 16.68
C SER A 139 6.26 -6.15 17.36
N ALA A 140 6.01 -6.13 18.67
CA ALA A 140 5.52 -7.30 19.39
C ALA A 140 4.11 -7.69 18.96
N GLY A 141 3.26 -6.72 18.67
CA GLY A 141 1.87 -6.90 18.22
C GLY A 141 1.68 -6.95 16.72
N ILE A 142 2.75 -7.05 15.91
CA ILE A 142 2.66 -7.01 14.45
C ILE A 142 1.81 -8.13 13.84
N ILE A 143 1.60 -9.20 14.60
CA ILE A 143 0.68 -10.29 14.24
C ILE A 143 -0.72 -9.76 13.91
N ALA A 144 -1.22 -8.79 14.68
CA ALA A 144 -2.52 -8.18 14.46
C ALA A 144 -2.59 -7.49 13.09
N THR A 145 -1.55 -6.71 12.75
CA THR A 145 -1.43 -6.01 11.47
C THR A 145 -1.32 -6.99 10.29
N ILE A 146 -0.44 -7.99 10.40
CA ILE A 146 -0.22 -8.98 9.35
C ILE A 146 -1.53 -9.75 9.07
N PHE A 147 -2.20 -10.24 10.11
CA PHE A 147 -3.41 -11.05 9.94
C PHE A 147 -4.62 -10.23 9.48
N TYR A 148 -4.76 -8.98 9.95
CA TYR A 148 -5.78 -8.08 9.41
C TYR A 148 -5.56 -7.85 7.89
N ASN A 149 -4.32 -7.55 7.47
CA ASN A 149 -3.98 -7.35 6.07
C ASN A 149 -4.19 -8.63 5.24
N LEU A 150 -3.82 -9.79 5.77
CA LEU A 150 -3.98 -11.08 5.11
C LEU A 150 -5.45 -11.41 4.88
N PHE A 151 -6.27 -11.39 5.92
CA PHE A 151 -7.69 -11.72 5.80
C PHE A 151 -8.45 -10.71 4.94
N SER A 152 -8.13 -9.42 5.06
CA SER A 152 -8.65 -8.38 4.18
C SER A 152 -8.28 -8.64 2.72
N SER A 153 -7.04 -9.11 2.46
CA SER A 153 -6.58 -9.43 1.11
C SER A 153 -7.29 -10.67 0.54
N TYR A 154 -7.55 -11.69 1.36
CA TYR A 154 -8.32 -12.85 0.94
C TYR A 154 -9.79 -12.50 0.63
N LEU A 155 -10.41 -11.66 1.44
CA LEU A 155 -11.77 -11.17 1.16
C LEU A 155 -11.81 -10.39 -0.16
N ARG A 156 -10.81 -9.55 -0.41
CA ARG A 156 -10.68 -8.85 -1.70
C ARG A 156 -10.42 -9.80 -2.87
N ALA A 157 -9.61 -10.83 -2.68
CA ALA A 157 -9.28 -11.83 -3.72
C ALA A 157 -10.53 -12.52 -4.30
N VAL A 158 -11.56 -12.75 -3.48
CA VAL A 158 -12.85 -13.30 -3.90
C VAL A 158 -13.90 -12.23 -4.26
N GLY A 159 -13.45 -11.00 -4.49
CA GLY A 159 -14.31 -9.92 -4.97
C GLY A 159 -15.10 -9.17 -3.89
N ASN A 160 -14.80 -9.38 -2.62
CA ASN A 160 -15.49 -8.69 -1.52
C ASN A 160 -14.63 -7.53 -0.97
N SER A 161 -14.86 -6.31 -1.47
CA SER A 161 -14.20 -5.09 -0.98
C SER A 161 -14.98 -4.37 0.13
N LYS A 162 -16.26 -4.72 0.34
CA LYS A 162 -17.13 -4.03 1.31
C LYS A 162 -16.84 -4.44 2.74
N ILE A 163 -16.67 -5.73 3.00
CA ILE A 163 -16.47 -6.25 4.35
C ILE A 163 -15.15 -5.78 4.96
N PRO A 164 -14.00 -5.79 4.25
CA PRO A 164 -12.78 -5.15 4.74
C PRO A 164 -12.97 -3.67 5.11
N LEU A 165 -13.75 -2.91 4.31
CA LEU A 165 -14.06 -1.52 4.63
C LEU A 165 -14.86 -1.40 5.94
N VAL A 166 -15.91 -2.21 6.12
CA VAL A 166 -16.73 -2.16 7.35
C VAL A 166 -15.88 -2.43 8.58
N PHE A 167 -15.01 -3.45 8.53
CA PHE A 167 -14.13 -3.77 9.65
C PHE A 167 -13.02 -2.75 9.84
N LEU A 168 -12.54 -2.09 8.78
CA LEU A 168 -11.62 -0.96 8.89
C LEU A 168 -12.25 0.23 9.61
N VAL A 169 -13.48 0.61 9.24
CA VAL A 169 -14.20 1.71 9.90
C VAL A 169 -14.45 1.39 11.37
N PHE A 170 -14.85 0.15 11.67
CA PHE A 170 -15.01 -0.32 13.04
C PHE A 170 -13.69 -0.25 13.83
N SER A 171 -12.58 -0.73 13.22
CA SER A 171 -11.24 -0.67 13.81
C SER A 171 -10.82 0.77 14.09
N ALA A 172 -11.04 1.68 13.15
CA ALA A 172 -10.70 3.09 13.32
C ALA A 172 -11.48 3.74 14.48
N ALA A 173 -12.79 3.48 14.58
CA ALA A 173 -13.59 3.97 15.69
C ALA A 173 -13.14 3.38 17.04
N LEU A 174 -12.89 2.06 17.08
CA LEU A 174 -12.38 1.40 18.28
C LEU A 174 -11.01 1.94 18.70
N ASN A 175 -10.11 2.17 17.73
CA ASN A 175 -8.79 2.74 18.03
C ASN A 175 -8.89 4.13 18.67
N VAL A 176 -9.68 5.05 18.08
CA VAL A 176 -9.87 6.40 18.66
C VAL A 176 -10.43 6.31 20.09
N ILE A 177 -11.39 5.42 20.36
CA ILE A 177 -11.92 5.20 21.70
C ILE A 177 -10.84 4.68 22.63
N LEU A 178 -10.06 3.68 22.21
CA LEU A 178 -8.97 3.11 23.01
C LEU A 178 -7.85 4.11 23.26
N ASP A 179 -7.49 4.93 22.26
CA ASP A 179 -6.52 6.02 22.44
C ASP A 179 -6.94 6.96 23.56
N LEU A 180 -8.19 7.45 23.51
CA LEU A 180 -8.70 8.33 24.55
C LEU A 180 -8.72 7.66 25.94
N VAL A 181 -9.16 6.40 26.02
CA VAL A 181 -9.23 5.65 27.27
C VAL A 181 -7.83 5.35 27.81
N LEU A 182 -6.92 4.81 27.01
CA LEU A 182 -5.60 4.40 27.48
C LEU A 182 -4.68 5.59 27.74
N ILE A 183 -4.79 6.66 26.95
CA ILE A 183 -3.96 7.87 27.13
C ILE A 183 -4.50 8.74 28.26
N ILE A 184 -5.81 9.02 28.28
CA ILE A 184 -6.39 9.99 29.24
C ILE A 184 -6.68 9.33 30.58
N ASN A 185 -7.40 8.20 30.60
CA ASN A 185 -7.85 7.57 31.83
C ASN A 185 -6.72 6.75 32.48
N PHE A 186 -6.01 5.94 31.70
CA PHE A 186 -4.92 5.09 32.21
C PHE A 186 -3.55 5.77 32.17
N LYS A 187 -3.42 6.96 31.57
CA LYS A 187 -2.19 7.77 31.50
C LYS A 187 -0.98 6.99 30.93
N MET A 188 -1.21 6.13 29.95
CA MET A 188 -0.17 5.26 29.39
C MET A 188 0.75 5.98 28.37
N GLY A 189 0.51 7.26 28.08
CA GLY A 189 1.33 8.01 27.12
C GLY A 189 1.39 7.36 25.74
N VAL A 190 2.57 7.33 25.12
CA VAL A 190 2.79 6.71 23.79
C VAL A 190 2.52 5.20 23.76
N ALA A 191 2.71 4.51 24.89
CA ALA A 191 2.37 3.10 24.99
C ALA A 191 0.87 2.86 24.82
N GLY A 192 0.02 3.79 25.30
CA GLY A 192 -1.43 3.75 25.12
C GLY A 192 -1.82 3.76 23.63
N ALA A 193 -1.24 4.67 22.85
CA ALA A 193 -1.47 4.74 21.40
C ALA A 193 -1.02 3.44 20.67
N ALA A 194 0.14 2.91 21.04
CA ALA A 194 0.61 1.66 20.46
C ALA A 194 -0.33 0.47 20.75
N TRP A 195 -0.78 0.34 22.00
CA TRP A 195 -1.72 -0.71 22.41
C TRP A 195 -3.09 -0.54 21.75
N ALA A 196 -3.61 0.69 21.65
CA ALA A 196 -4.87 0.99 20.98
C ALA A 196 -4.82 0.53 19.51
N THR A 197 -3.72 0.81 18.81
CA THR A 197 -3.50 0.38 17.42
C THR A 197 -3.50 -1.15 17.31
N ILE A 198 -2.74 -1.85 18.15
CA ILE A 198 -2.65 -3.32 18.08
C ILE A 198 -3.98 -3.98 18.44
N ILE A 199 -4.65 -3.54 19.48
CA ILE A 199 -5.93 -4.12 19.91
C ILE A 199 -6.99 -3.90 18.83
N SER A 200 -7.11 -2.71 18.27
CA SER A 200 -8.11 -2.42 17.24
C SER A 200 -7.88 -3.22 15.96
N GLN A 201 -6.62 -3.37 15.53
CA GLN A 201 -6.28 -4.21 14.39
C GLN A 201 -6.48 -5.70 14.67
N GLY A 202 -6.13 -6.17 15.88
CA GLY A 202 -6.34 -7.53 16.32
C GLY A 202 -7.83 -7.91 16.33
N VAL A 203 -8.67 -7.04 16.88
CA VAL A 203 -10.14 -7.23 16.84
C VAL A 203 -10.64 -7.30 15.40
N SER A 204 -10.17 -6.44 14.51
CA SER A 204 -10.56 -6.49 13.10
C SER A 204 -10.06 -7.73 12.38
N ALA A 205 -8.86 -8.22 12.71
CA ALA A 205 -8.36 -9.49 12.18
C ALA A 205 -9.26 -10.65 12.60
N ILE A 206 -9.65 -10.70 13.87
CA ILE A 206 -10.58 -11.72 14.41
C ILE A 206 -11.95 -11.61 13.73
N LEU A 207 -12.50 -10.41 13.56
CA LEU A 207 -13.78 -10.20 12.87
C LEU A 207 -13.71 -10.66 11.41
N CYS A 208 -12.62 -10.36 10.69
CA CYS A 208 -12.41 -10.88 9.34
C CYS A 208 -12.35 -12.42 9.31
N LEU A 209 -11.61 -13.03 10.23
CA LEU A 209 -11.50 -14.48 10.35
C LEU A 209 -12.85 -15.15 10.63
N VAL A 210 -13.57 -14.65 11.62
CA VAL A 210 -14.92 -15.14 11.98
C VAL A 210 -15.87 -15.01 10.79
N TYR A 211 -15.85 -13.87 10.11
CA TYR A 211 -16.65 -13.67 8.91
C TYR A 211 -16.31 -14.67 7.79
N ILE A 212 -15.02 -14.95 7.56
CA ILE A 212 -14.59 -15.96 6.59
C ILE A 212 -15.18 -17.31 6.93
N TYR A 213 -15.04 -17.79 8.18
CA TYR A 213 -15.53 -19.11 8.57
C TYR A 213 -17.05 -19.23 8.56
N ILE A 214 -17.80 -18.17 8.93
CA ILE A 214 -19.27 -18.21 9.01
C ILE A 214 -19.93 -17.94 7.65
N ARG A 215 -19.40 -17.02 6.86
CA ARG A 215 -20.06 -16.49 5.67
C ARG A 215 -19.40 -16.83 4.34
N MET A 216 -18.18 -17.34 4.37
CA MET A 216 -17.39 -17.60 3.16
C MET A 216 -16.73 -18.99 3.19
N PRO A 217 -17.52 -20.07 3.07
CA PRO A 217 -17.00 -21.45 3.13
C PRO A 217 -15.96 -21.79 2.05
N SER A 218 -15.97 -21.03 0.94
CA SER A 218 -14.97 -21.15 -0.14
C SER A 218 -13.56 -20.77 0.31
N LEU A 219 -13.43 -19.82 1.24
CA LEU A 219 -12.17 -19.36 1.83
C LEU A 219 -11.77 -20.14 3.10
N ALA A 220 -12.72 -20.81 3.75
CA ALA A 220 -12.49 -21.45 5.05
C ALA A 220 -11.75 -22.80 4.89
N PRO A 221 -10.48 -22.91 5.35
CA PRO A 221 -9.75 -24.17 5.27
C PRO A 221 -10.31 -25.20 6.24
N ASN A 222 -10.36 -26.49 5.82
CA ASN A 222 -10.68 -27.62 6.67
C ASN A 222 -9.39 -28.18 7.30
N ARG A 223 -9.51 -29.09 8.28
CA ARG A 223 -8.36 -29.69 8.98
C ARG A 223 -7.29 -30.28 8.05
N ARG A 224 -7.68 -30.86 6.91
CA ARG A 224 -6.77 -31.47 5.92
C ARG A 224 -5.88 -30.48 5.17
N HIS A 225 -6.23 -29.19 5.13
CA HIS A 225 -5.48 -28.16 4.40
C HIS A 225 -4.35 -27.55 5.24
N TRP A 226 -4.34 -27.73 6.56
CA TRP A 226 -3.38 -27.13 7.49
C TRP A 226 -2.01 -27.85 7.44
N ARG A 227 -1.35 -27.70 6.31
CA ARG A 227 0.03 -28.13 6.08
C ARG A 227 0.69 -27.21 5.06
N LEU A 228 2.01 -27.07 5.13
CA LEU A 228 2.78 -26.36 4.12
C LEU A 228 2.90 -27.23 2.86
N HIS A 229 2.42 -26.69 1.77
CA HIS A 229 2.56 -27.28 0.44
C HIS A 229 3.74 -26.63 -0.27
N GLY A 230 4.82 -27.36 -0.55
CA GLY A 230 6.07 -26.80 -1.08
C GLY A 230 5.88 -25.96 -2.36
N GLN A 231 5.12 -26.44 -3.34
CA GLN A 231 4.87 -25.71 -4.58
C GLN A 231 4.02 -24.45 -4.34
N GLU A 232 2.98 -24.53 -3.49
CA GLU A 232 2.14 -23.39 -3.16
C GLU A 232 2.94 -22.33 -2.38
N SER A 233 3.76 -22.77 -1.41
CA SER A 233 4.66 -21.89 -0.66
C SER A 233 5.64 -21.16 -1.59
N ARG A 234 6.26 -21.89 -2.53
CA ARG A 234 7.16 -21.31 -3.51
C ARG A 234 6.46 -20.24 -4.35
N ASN A 235 5.25 -20.52 -4.84
CA ASN A 235 4.48 -19.60 -5.66
C ASN A 235 4.06 -18.37 -4.87
N GLN A 236 3.59 -18.53 -3.62
CA GLN A 236 3.21 -17.43 -2.75
C GLN A 236 4.42 -16.55 -2.39
N LEU A 237 5.57 -17.14 -2.08
CA LEU A 237 6.80 -16.41 -1.80
C LEU A 237 7.34 -15.68 -3.03
N ALA A 238 7.26 -16.29 -4.21
CA ALA A 238 7.65 -15.66 -5.48
C ALA A 238 6.81 -14.42 -5.82
N MET A 239 5.60 -14.31 -5.27
CA MET A 239 4.77 -13.11 -5.38
C MET A 239 4.96 -12.17 -4.18
N GLY A 240 4.92 -12.70 -2.96
CA GLY A 240 4.93 -11.90 -1.73
C GLY A 240 6.24 -11.17 -1.50
N ILE A 241 7.38 -11.83 -1.67
CA ILE A 241 8.69 -11.20 -1.44
C ILE A 241 8.96 -10.03 -2.38
N PRO A 242 8.81 -10.13 -3.71
CA PRO A 242 8.98 -8.98 -4.59
C PRO A 242 8.01 -7.85 -4.30
N MET A 243 6.75 -8.14 -3.96
CA MET A 243 5.76 -7.12 -3.59
C MET A 243 6.13 -6.41 -2.28
N ALA A 244 6.67 -7.13 -1.30
CA ALA A 244 7.15 -6.54 -0.05
C ALA A 244 8.39 -5.67 -0.26
N LEU A 245 9.37 -6.16 -1.04
CA LEU A 245 10.57 -5.40 -1.38
C LEU A 245 10.26 -4.12 -2.17
N GLN A 246 9.21 -4.13 -2.98
CA GLN A 246 8.76 -2.95 -3.69
C GLN A 246 8.43 -1.78 -2.74
N PHE A 247 7.81 -2.03 -1.58
CA PHE A 247 7.57 -0.99 -0.57
C PHE A 247 8.87 -0.41 -0.02
N ALA A 248 9.87 -1.25 0.26
CA ALA A 248 11.18 -0.80 0.72
C ALA A 248 11.90 0.06 -0.33
N ILE A 249 11.85 -0.36 -1.59
CA ILE A 249 12.43 0.38 -2.73
C ILE A 249 11.76 1.75 -2.88
N THR A 250 10.43 1.80 -2.81
CA THR A 250 9.66 3.05 -2.89
C THR A 250 10.01 3.99 -1.73
N ALA A 251 10.12 3.46 -0.50
CA ALA A 251 10.53 4.24 0.68
C ALA A 251 11.93 4.84 0.50
N SER A 252 12.88 4.05 0.02
CA SER A 252 14.24 4.53 -0.27
C SER A 252 14.24 5.67 -1.29
N GLY A 253 13.40 5.57 -2.32
CA GLY A 253 13.25 6.63 -3.32
C GLY A 253 12.70 7.94 -2.77
N THR A 254 11.71 7.87 -1.86
CA THR A 254 11.16 9.08 -1.21
C THR A 254 12.17 9.72 -0.26
N MET A 255 13.01 8.94 0.42
CA MET A 255 14.10 9.47 1.26
C MET A 255 15.14 10.22 0.44
N VAL A 256 15.51 9.71 -0.73
CA VAL A 256 16.44 10.40 -1.66
C VAL A 256 15.88 11.75 -2.08
N MET A 257 14.63 11.81 -2.50
CA MET A 257 13.97 13.07 -2.86
C MET A 257 13.91 14.04 -1.68
N GLN A 258 13.55 13.54 -0.48
CA GLN A 258 13.50 14.36 0.74
C GLN A 258 14.87 14.97 1.06
N SER A 259 15.95 14.22 0.87
CA SER A 259 17.32 14.72 1.07
C SER A 259 17.66 15.87 0.14
N ALA A 260 17.22 15.81 -1.13
CA ALA A 260 17.39 16.91 -2.07
C ALA A 260 16.54 18.15 -1.69
N ILE A 261 15.30 17.95 -1.25
CA ILE A 261 14.39 19.02 -0.80
C ILE A 261 14.96 19.75 0.43
N ASN A 262 15.57 19.03 1.37
CA ASN A 262 16.11 19.57 2.62
C ASN A 262 17.19 20.64 2.40
N LEU A 263 17.86 20.67 1.26
CA LEU A 263 18.88 21.67 0.92
C LEU A 263 18.30 23.08 0.68
N PHE A 264 16.99 23.20 0.46
CA PHE A 264 16.34 24.48 0.13
C PHE A 264 15.75 25.23 1.35
N GLY A 265 16.05 24.74 2.56
CA GLY A 265 15.66 25.38 3.81
C GLY A 265 14.29 24.98 4.35
N SER A 266 13.97 25.47 5.54
CA SER A 266 12.78 25.07 6.31
C SER A 266 11.46 25.36 5.61
N ASP A 267 11.34 26.50 4.92
CA ASP A 267 10.11 26.92 4.23
C ASP A 267 9.79 25.99 3.06
N ALA A 268 10.82 25.63 2.27
CA ALA A 268 10.67 24.67 1.19
C ALA A 268 10.23 23.28 1.72
N VAL A 269 10.87 22.80 2.78
CA VAL A 269 10.55 21.50 3.42
C VAL A 269 9.14 21.50 3.99
N ALA A 270 8.74 22.55 4.71
CA ALA A 270 7.40 22.67 5.29
C ALA A 270 6.33 22.71 4.19
N SER A 271 6.55 23.52 3.15
CA SER A 271 5.64 23.66 2.01
C SER A 271 5.52 22.37 1.21
N PHE A 272 6.64 21.69 0.95
CA PHE A 272 6.66 20.37 0.31
C PHE A 272 5.89 19.32 1.14
N THR A 273 6.14 19.30 2.46
CA THR A 273 5.48 18.35 3.36
C THR A 273 3.96 18.55 3.36
N ALA A 274 3.48 19.78 3.45
CA ALA A 274 2.05 20.07 3.40
C ALA A 274 1.45 19.72 2.02
N ALA A 275 2.11 20.09 0.93
CA ALA A 275 1.66 19.79 -0.42
C ALA A 275 1.66 18.28 -0.72
N SER A 276 2.65 17.52 -0.22
CA SER A 276 2.70 16.07 -0.37
C SER A 276 1.55 15.36 0.37
N LYS A 277 1.08 15.88 1.52
CA LYS A 277 -0.11 15.37 2.19
C LYS A 277 -1.37 15.51 1.34
N VAL A 278 -1.52 16.66 0.67
CA VAL A 278 -2.62 16.87 -0.28
C VAL A 278 -2.54 15.91 -1.46
N GLN A 279 -1.34 15.73 -2.03
CA GLN A 279 -1.12 14.78 -3.12
C GLN A 279 -1.41 13.33 -2.70
N ASN A 280 -1.02 12.94 -1.49
CA ASN A 280 -1.27 11.60 -0.97
C ASN A 280 -2.77 11.25 -0.91
N LEU A 281 -3.65 12.20 -0.63
CA LEU A 281 -5.10 11.97 -0.67
C LEU A 281 -5.59 11.63 -2.09
N VAL A 282 -5.06 12.29 -3.09
CA VAL A 282 -5.41 12.04 -4.49
C VAL A 282 -4.87 10.69 -4.95
N THR A 283 -3.66 10.33 -4.56
CA THR A 283 -3.07 9.04 -4.95
C THR A 283 -3.82 7.84 -4.38
N GLN A 284 -4.63 7.99 -3.30
CA GLN A 284 -5.46 6.90 -2.77
C GLN A 284 -6.43 6.32 -3.80
N GLY A 285 -6.99 7.15 -4.67
CA GLY A 285 -7.85 6.66 -5.76
C GLY A 285 -7.09 5.83 -6.79
N MET A 286 -5.87 6.24 -7.14
CA MET A 286 -5.00 5.49 -8.05
C MET A 286 -4.55 4.16 -7.44
N MET A 287 -4.20 4.14 -6.15
CA MET A 287 -3.89 2.92 -5.40
C MET A 287 -5.08 1.95 -5.37
N ALA A 288 -6.28 2.45 -5.14
CA ALA A 288 -7.51 1.64 -5.15
C ALA A 288 -7.78 1.03 -6.53
N MET A 289 -7.52 1.77 -7.62
CA MET A 289 -7.57 1.24 -8.98
C MET A 289 -6.56 0.10 -9.15
N GLY A 290 -5.33 0.27 -8.69
CA GLY A 290 -4.30 -0.77 -8.71
C GLY A 290 -4.76 -2.03 -7.98
N GLN A 291 -5.18 -1.93 -6.72
CA GLN A 291 -5.68 -3.06 -5.93
C GLN A 291 -6.86 -3.77 -6.61
N THR A 292 -7.74 -2.99 -7.24
CA THR A 292 -8.85 -3.53 -8.04
C THR A 292 -8.34 -4.32 -9.22
N MET A 293 -7.34 -3.80 -9.93
CA MET A 293 -6.75 -4.47 -11.10
C MET A 293 -6.00 -5.73 -10.74
N ALA A 294 -5.35 -5.81 -9.59
CA ALA A 294 -4.74 -7.05 -9.10
C ALA A 294 -5.77 -8.16 -8.93
N THR A 295 -6.89 -7.86 -8.27
CA THR A 295 -7.99 -8.83 -8.09
C THR A 295 -8.69 -9.19 -9.39
N TYR A 296 -9.04 -8.18 -10.21
CA TYR A 296 -9.70 -8.38 -11.49
C TYR A 296 -8.85 -9.24 -12.43
N SER A 297 -7.58 -8.88 -12.57
CA SER A 297 -6.65 -9.62 -13.45
C SER A 297 -6.37 -11.01 -12.91
N GLY A 298 -6.21 -11.17 -11.58
CA GLY A 298 -5.99 -12.47 -10.96
C GLY A 298 -7.14 -13.45 -11.21
N GLN A 299 -8.40 -13.03 -10.98
CA GLN A 299 -9.56 -13.87 -11.25
C GLN A 299 -9.70 -14.24 -12.75
N ASN A 300 -9.51 -13.25 -13.64
CA ASN A 300 -9.62 -13.50 -15.09
C ASN A 300 -8.45 -14.32 -15.62
N PHE A 301 -7.25 -14.18 -15.06
CA PHE A 301 -6.10 -15.00 -15.38
C PHE A 301 -6.33 -16.46 -14.97
N GLY A 302 -6.83 -16.67 -13.74
CA GLY A 302 -7.18 -18.02 -13.28
C GLY A 302 -8.25 -18.70 -14.15
N LYS A 303 -9.21 -17.93 -14.68
CA LYS A 303 -10.20 -18.42 -15.64
C LYS A 303 -9.62 -18.66 -17.07
N GLY A 304 -8.43 -18.14 -17.38
CA GLY A 304 -7.86 -18.18 -18.72
C GLY A 304 -8.43 -17.13 -19.68
N ASP A 305 -9.19 -16.13 -19.21
CA ASP A 305 -9.82 -15.11 -20.05
C ASP A 305 -8.90 -13.90 -20.28
N ILE A 306 -7.89 -14.09 -21.11
CA ILE A 306 -6.88 -13.08 -21.42
C ILE A 306 -7.47 -11.87 -22.16
N LYS A 307 -8.47 -12.11 -23.01
CA LYS A 307 -9.18 -11.05 -23.73
C LYS A 307 -9.85 -10.09 -22.74
N ARG A 308 -10.45 -10.65 -21.71
CA ARG A 308 -11.13 -9.88 -20.66
C ARG A 308 -10.15 -9.07 -19.81
N ILE A 309 -8.95 -9.60 -19.49
CA ILE A 309 -7.88 -8.84 -18.83
C ILE A 309 -7.53 -7.60 -19.65
N ARG A 310 -7.31 -7.73 -20.95
CA ARG A 310 -6.99 -6.60 -21.83
C ARG A 310 -8.11 -5.56 -21.90
N GLN A 311 -9.37 -6.00 -21.94
CA GLN A 311 -10.53 -5.11 -21.88
C GLN A 311 -10.60 -4.35 -20.56
N GLY A 312 -10.33 -5.02 -19.43
CA GLY A 312 -10.27 -4.41 -18.12
C GLY A 312 -9.15 -3.37 -17.99
N VAL A 313 -7.96 -3.69 -18.50
CA VAL A 313 -6.83 -2.74 -18.52
C VAL A 313 -7.17 -1.50 -19.34
N LYS A 314 -7.72 -1.66 -20.55
CA LYS A 314 -8.15 -0.52 -21.38
C LYS A 314 -9.17 0.34 -20.65
N ALA A 315 -10.23 -0.24 -20.11
CA ALA A 315 -11.28 0.46 -19.39
C ALA A 315 -10.74 1.17 -18.11
N SER A 316 -9.79 0.53 -17.41
CA SER A 316 -9.15 1.12 -16.23
C SER A 316 -8.23 2.28 -16.58
N LEU A 317 -7.49 2.20 -17.68
CA LEU A 317 -6.66 3.31 -18.17
C LEU A 317 -7.53 4.50 -18.57
N GLU A 318 -8.62 4.28 -19.30
CA GLU A 318 -9.57 5.34 -19.67
C GLU A 318 -10.16 6.02 -18.41
N ALA A 319 -10.62 5.24 -17.44
CA ALA A 319 -11.13 5.75 -16.16
C ALA A 319 -10.03 6.48 -15.36
N SER A 320 -8.80 6.00 -15.38
CA SER A 320 -7.67 6.59 -14.70
C SER A 320 -7.25 7.93 -15.30
N VAL A 321 -7.35 8.08 -16.62
CA VAL A 321 -7.10 9.38 -17.30
C VAL A 321 -8.14 10.40 -16.84
N VAL A 322 -9.42 10.04 -16.84
CA VAL A 322 -10.50 10.93 -16.36
C VAL A 322 -10.27 11.31 -14.90
N TYR A 323 -9.94 10.32 -14.05
CA TYR A 323 -9.62 10.57 -12.65
C TYR A 323 -8.41 11.49 -12.48
N ALA A 324 -7.31 11.25 -13.21
CA ALA A 324 -6.08 12.03 -13.13
C ALA A 324 -6.32 13.50 -13.51
N LEU A 325 -7.09 13.76 -14.58
CA LEU A 325 -7.44 15.11 -15.00
C LEU A 325 -8.34 15.83 -13.99
N ALA A 326 -9.37 15.14 -13.49
CA ALA A 326 -10.25 15.69 -12.45
C ALA A 326 -9.48 16.00 -11.16
N ALA A 327 -8.62 15.08 -10.75
CA ALA A 327 -7.77 15.23 -9.57
C ALA A 327 -6.75 16.36 -9.73
N ALA A 328 -6.14 16.54 -10.91
CA ALA A 328 -5.22 17.62 -11.20
C ALA A 328 -5.92 18.98 -11.06
N VAL A 329 -7.10 19.13 -11.64
CA VAL A 329 -7.90 20.37 -11.52
C VAL A 329 -8.28 20.62 -10.06
N LEU A 330 -8.78 19.61 -9.37
CA LEU A 330 -9.23 19.71 -7.97
C LEU A 330 -8.07 20.13 -7.04
N VAL A 331 -6.90 19.51 -7.17
CA VAL A 331 -5.73 19.83 -6.35
C VAL A 331 -5.24 21.25 -6.63
N CYS A 332 -5.20 21.68 -7.88
CA CYS A 332 -4.80 23.06 -8.22
C CYS A 332 -5.75 24.10 -7.62
N ILE A 333 -7.07 23.85 -7.63
CA ILE A 333 -8.07 24.76 -7.05
C ILE A 333 -7.98 24.77 -5.52
N LEU A 334 -7.85 23.59 -4.91
CA LEU A 334 -7.89 23.43 -3.46
C LEU A 334 -6.53 23.60 -2.77
N LEU A 335 -5.43 23.78 -3.52
CA LEU A 335 -4.09 23.87 -2.94
C LEU A 335 -3.98 24.95 -1.87
N LYS A 336 -4.37 26.20 -2.20
CA LYS A 336 -4.28 27.33 -1.27
C LYS A 336 -5.13 27.13 0.00
N PRO A 337 -6.44 26.79 -0.07
CA PRO A 337 -7.23 26.52 1.12
C PRO A 337 -6.73 25.28 1.89
N ALA A 338 -6.23 24.24 1.21
CA ALA A 338 -5.69 23.06 1.87
C ALA A 338 -4.40 23.38 2.65
N LEU A 339 -3.49 24.20 2.10
CA LEU A 339 -2.30 24.67 2.81
C LEU A 339 -2.67 25.48 4.06
N GLY A 340 -3.74 26.29 3.99
CA GLY A 340 -4.25 27.03 5.14
C GLY A 340 -4.70 26.18 6.32
N LEU A 341 -4.99 24.90 6.11
CA LEU A 341 -5.27 23.95 7.20
C LEU A 341 -4.00 23.48 7.94
N PHE A 342 -2.85 23.51 7.26
CA PHE A 342 -1.57 23.08 7.85
C PHE A 342 -0.81 24.26 8.48
N PHE A 343 -0.94 25.46 7.91
CA PHE A 343 -0.24 26.64 8.39
C PHE A 343 -1.22 27.55 9.16
N THR A 344 -1.15 27.50 10.47
CA THR A 344 -1.94 28.35 11.40
C THR A 344 -1.06 29.38 12.09
N GLY A 345 -1.62 30.53 12.43
CA GLY A 345 -0.91 31.59 13.14
C GLY A 345 -0.13 32.55 12.24
N ASN A 346 1.07 32.97 12.65
CA ASN A 346 1.87 34.02 11.99
C ASN A 346 2.70 33.54 10.79
N VAL A 347 2.39 32.39 10.20
CA VAL A 347 3.12 31.91 9.02
C VAL A 347 2.70 32.71 7.80
N ASP A 348 3.68 33.33 7.10
CA ASP A 348 3.41 34.03 5.86
C ASP A 348 3.10 33.04 4.72
N MET A 349 1.80 32.92 4.41
CA MET A 349 1.33 32.06 3.32
C MET A 349 1.92 32.45 1.97
N ASN A 350 2.31 33.74 1.77
CA ASN A 350 2.87 34.19 0.50
C ASN A 350 4.29 33.67 0.29
N SER A 351 5.06 33.43 1.35
CA SER A 351 6.39 32.82 1.26
C SER A 351 6.32 31.30 1.01
N MET A 352 5.30 30.63 1.56
CA MET A 352 5.13 29.16 1.46
C MET A 352 4.50 28.72 0.13
N LEU A 353 3.54 29.49 -0.38
CA LEU A 353 2.74 29.10 -1.54
C LEU A 353 3.56 28.85 -2.83
N PRO A 354 4.63 29.60 -3.16
CA PRO A 354 5.45 29.33 -4.35
C PRO A 354 6.12 27.96 -4.33
N TRP A 355 6.67 27.53 -3.19
CA TRP A 355 7.28 26.21 -3.02
C TRP A 355 6.27 25.08 -3.23
N ALA A 356 5.11 25.19 -2.58
CA ALA A 356 4.04 24.21 -2.72
C ALA A 356 3.48 24.16 -4.15
N LYS A 357 3.30 25.31 -4.80
CA LYS A 357 2.86 25.39 -6.21
C LYS A 357 3.84 24.72 -7.16
N THR A 358 5.14 24.96 -7.00
CA THR A 358 6.17 24.32 -7.83
C THR A 358 6.06 22.82 -7.77
N TYR A 359 5.96 22.24 -6.57
CA TYR A 359 5.81 20.79 -6.40
C TYR A 359 4.52 20.25 -7.02
N ILE A 360 3.37 20.85 -6.68
CA ILE A 360 2.06 20.38 -7.15
C ILE A 360 1.93 20.53 -8.67
N TYR A 361 2.28 21.70 -9.25
CA TYR A 361 2.15 21.91 -10.69
C TYR A 361 3.07 21.01 -11.51
N MET A 362 4.27 20.72 -10.98
CA MET A 362 5.16 19.75 -11.57
C MET A 362 4.54 18.35 -11.53
N SER A 363 3.93 17.97 -10.41
CA SER A 363 3.37 16.63 -10.19
C SER A 363 2.10 16.37 -11.01
N VAL A 364 1.16 17.33 -11.07
CA VAL A 364 -0.15 17.12 -11.70
C VAL A 364 -0.06 16.83 -13.20
N ILE A 365 0.94 17.39 -13.88
CA ILE A 365 1.21 17.12 -15.30
C ILE A 365 1.48 15.62 -15.55
N PHE A 366 2.03 14.94 -14.55
CA PHE A 366 2.45 13.53 -14.65
C PHE A 366 1.50 12.56 -13.92
N TYR A 367 0.28 12.98 -13.54
CA TYR A 367 -0.70 12.10 -12.93
C TYR A 367 -1.19 10.98 -13.86
N ILE A 368 -1.17 11.18 -15.18
CA ILE A 368 -1.51 10.14 -16.15
C ILE A 368 -0.46 9.02 -16.14
N PRO A 369 0.85 9.27 -16.29
CA PRO A 369 1.88 8.26 -16.06
C PRO A 369 1.75 7.56 -14.70
N LEU A 370 1.59 8.33 -13.61
CA LEU A 370 1.43 7.78 -12.26
C LEU A 370 0.26 6.80 -12.17
N SER A 371 -0.92 7.17 -12.68
CA SER A 371 -2.10 6.30 -12.63
C SER A 371 -1.92 5.05 -13.49
N SER A 372 -1.22 5.15 -14.64
CA SER A 372 -0.93 4.02 -15.51
C SER A 372 -0.01 2.97 -14.85
N ILE A 373 0.94 3.41 -14.01
CA ILE A 373 1.78 2.50 -13.22
C ILE A 373 0.91 1.58 -12.37
N PHE A 374 -0.05 2.16 -11.63
CA PHE A 374 -0.92 1.37 -10.76
C PHE A 374 -1.73 0.34 -11.55
N VAL A 375 -2.20 0.67 -12.75
CA VAL A 375 -2.94 -0.27 -13.61
C VAL A 375 -2.02 -1.39 -14.12
N PHE A 376 -0.90 -1.06 -14.76
CA PHE A 376 -0.02 -2.07 -15.36
C PHE A 376 0.67 -2.95 -14.30
N ARG A 377 1.24 -2.33 -13.27
CA ARG A 377 1.93 -3.01 -12.17
C ARG A 377 1.03 -4.05 -11.51
N ASN A 378 -0.15 -3.64 -11.11
CA ASN A 378 -1.07 -4.52 -10.40
C ASN A 378 -1.73 -5.55 -11.33
N THR A 379 -1.90 -5.26 -12.61
CA THR A 379 -2.31 -6.26 -13.61
C THR A 379 -1.27 -7.37 -13.73
N LEU A 380 0.01 -7.02 -13.84
CA LEU A 380 1.11 -7.98 -13.89
C LEU A 380 1.16 -8.83 -12.61
N GLN A 381 0.99 -8.20 -11.44
CA GLN A 381 0.90 -8.91 -10.16
C GLN A 381 -0.28 -9.87 -10.14
N GLY A 382 -1.46 -9.46 -10.56
CA GLY A 382 -2.64 -10.32 -10.67
C GLY A 382 -2.42 -11.52 -11.60
N CYS A 383 -1.67 -11.34 -12.68
CA CYS A 383 -1.29 -12.42 -13.59
C CYS A 383 -0.17 -13.34 -13.05
N GLY A 384 0.34 -13.11 -11.83
CA GLY A 384 1.35 -13.97 -11.21
C GLY A 384 2.81 -13.54 -11.47
N TYR A 385 3.04 -12.33 -11.96
CA TYR A 385 4.37 -11.78 -12.19
C TYR A 385 4.72 -10.78 -11.07
N GLY A 386 5.48 -11.23 -10.07
CA GLY A 386 5.93 -10.36 -8.96
C GLY A 386 7.21 -9.60 -9.25
N PHE A 387 8.15 -10.24 -9.95
CA PHE A 387 9.49 -9.70 -10.20
C PHE A 387 9.49 -8.48 -11.13
N LEU A 388 8.76 -8.52 -12.24
CA LEU A 388 8.70 -7.40 -13.19
C LEU A 388 8.14 -6.11 -12.57
N PRO A 389 7.02 -6.13 -11.82
CA PRO A 389 6.56 -4.98 -11.07
C PRO A 389 7.57 -4.41 -10.06
N MET A 390 8.33 -5.29 -9.38
CA MET A 390 9.39 -4.86 -8.47
C MET A 390 10.52 -4.14 -9.23
N MET A 391 10.91 -4.61 -10.40
CA MET A 391 11.90 -3.93 -11.27
C MET A 391 11.40 -2.55 -11.74
N GLY A 392 10.08 -2.39 -11.92
CA GLY A 392 9.47 -1.07 -12.11
C GLY A 392 9.76 -0.12 -10.94
N GLY A 393 9.68 -0.62 -9.70
CA GLY A 393 10.09 0.14 -8.50
C GLY A 393 11.58 0.48 -8.49
N VAL A 394 12.44 -0.44 -8.94
CA VAL A 394 13.89 -0.15 -9.08
C VAL A 394 14.12 0.96 -10.10
N SER A 395 13.40 0.97 -11.22
CA SER A 395 13.51 2.05 -12.22
C SER A 395 13.07 3.41 -11.65
N GLU A 396 12.05 3.44 -10.77
CA GLU A 396 11.66 4.63 -10.02
C GLU A 396 12.79 5.14 -9.12
N LEU A 397 13.41 4.24 -8.35
CA LEU A 397 14.51 4.58 -7.44
C LEU A 397 15.70 5.15 -8.21
N VAL A 398 16.10 4.52 -9.30
CA VAL A 398 17.22 4.99 -10.14
C VAL A 398 16.93 6.37 -10.71
N ALA A 399 15.73 6.59 -11.23
CA ALA A 399 15.35 7.90 -11.77
C ALA A 399 15.36 8.99 -10.69
N ARG A 400 14.83 8.71 -9.48
CA ARG A 400 14.91 9.65 -8.35
C ARG A 400 16.33 9.96 -7.94
N LEU A 401 17.19 8.95 -7.86
CA LEU A 401 18.63 9.14 -7.54
C LEU A 401 19.32 10.06 -8.54
N VAL A 402 19.16 9.80 -9.83
CA VAL A 402 19.78 10.61 -10.89
C VAL A 402 19.31 12.05 -10.83
N VAL A 403 18.00 12.26 -10.79
CA VAL A 403 17.42 13.62 -10.78
C VAL A 403 17.76 14.37 -9.48
N ALA A 404 17.76 13.68 -8.34
CA ALA A 404 18.16 14.26 -7.05
C ALA A 404 19.63 14.71 -7.07
N MET A 405 20.54 13.89 -7.59
CA MET A 405 21.96 14.27 -7.73
C MET A 405 22.13 15.49 -8.64
N ILE A 406 21.41 15.54 -9.77
CA ILE A 406 21.42 16.72 -10.66
C ILE A 406 20.85 17.95 -9.94
N SER A 407 19.75 17.80 -9.22
CA SER A 407 19.13 18.87 -8.43
C SER A 407 20.10 19.46 -7.40
N MET A 408 20.80 18.57 -6.67
CA MET A 408 21.79 18.98 -5.66
C MET A 408 22.99 19.69 -6.31
N ALA A 409 23.47 19.19 -7.47
CA ALA A 409 24.60 19.78 -8.18
C ALA A 409 24.29 21.17 -8.77
N VAL A 410 23.06 21.36 -9.27
CA VAL A 410 22.61 22.61 -9.90
C VAL A 410 22.01 23.59 -8.89
N GLY A 411 21.61 23.12 -7.70
CA GLY A 411 20.91 23.95 -6.70
C GLY A 411 19.50 24.35 -7.12
N SER A 412 18.74 23.45 -7.76
CA SER A 412 17.40 23.75 -8.28
C SER A 412 16.29 22.99 -7.56
N TYR A 413 15.43 23.71 -6.84
CA TYR A 413 14.25 23.14 -6.18
C TYR A 413 13.26 22.50 -7.16
N ALA A 414 13.08 23.10 -8.34
CA ALA A 414 12.22 22.55 -9.37
C ALA A 414 12.70 21.16 -9.83
N LEU A 415 14.01 20.95 -9.94
CA LEU A 415 14.58 19.62 -10.22
C LEU A 415 14.37 18.63 -9.05
N ALA A 416 14.47 19.09 -7.80
CA ALA A 416 14.13 18.26 -6.66
C ALA A 416 12.65 17.81 -6.70
N CYS A 417 11.74 18.70 -7.05
CA CYS A 417 10.32 18.38 -7.27
C CYS A 417 10.11 17.45 -8.49
N PHE A 418 10.99 17.48 -9.48
CA PHE A 418 10.90 16.66 -10.68
C PHE A 418 11.33 15.19 -10.44
N CYS A 419 11.88 14.87 -9.27
CA CYS A 419 12.25 13.49 -8.91
C CYS A 419 11.08 12.52 -9.05
N ASP A 420 9.90 12.87 -8.53
CA ASP A 420 8.69 12.05 -8.62
C ASP A 420 8.17 11.91 -10.07
N PRO A 421 7.97 12.99 -10.84
CA PRO A 421 7.63 12.90 -12.26
C PRO A 421 8.56 12.01 -13.08
N ALA A 422 9.86 12.16 -12.92
CA ALA A 422 10.85 11.34 -13.64
C ALA A 422 10.70 9.85 -13.28
N ALA A 423 10.53 9.55 -12.01
CA ALA A 423 10.29 8.19 -11.53
C ALA A 423 8.98 7.60 -12.11
N TRP A 424 7.91 8.39 -12.14
CA TRP A 424 6.63 7.94 -12.68
C TRP A 424 6.69 7.67 -14.18
N VAL A 425 7.36 8.50 -14.95
CA VAL A 425 7.53 8.28 -16.39
C VAL A 425 8.35 7.01 -16.66
N THR A 426 9.49 6.83 -15.99
CA THR A 426 10.34 5.65 -16.18
C THR A 426 9.62 4.37 -15.79
N ALA A 427 8.91 4.36 -14.66
CA ALA A 427 8.14 3.20 -14.21
C ALA A 427 6.92 2.92 -15.10
N ALA A 428 6.23 3.96 -15.59
CA ALA A 428 5.10 3.81 -16.51
C ALA A 428 5.56 3.14 -17.82
N VAL A 429 6.67 3.60 -18.38
CA VAL A 429 7.28 3.02 -19.58
C VAL A 429 7.70 1.57 -19.30
N PHE A 430 8.46 1.33 -18.22
CA PHE A 430 8.93 -0.01 -17.89
C PHE A 430 7.78 -1.00 -17.66
N THR A 431 6.80 -0.65 -16.85
CA THR A 431 5.66 -1.53 -16.53
C THR A 431 4.72 -1.70 -17.72
N GLY A 432 4.53 -0.65 -18.55
CA GLY A 432 3.76 -0.72 -19.77
C GLY A 432 4.39 -1.64 -20.81
N VAL A 433 5.70 -1.52 -21.05
CA VAL A 433 6.45 -2.41 -21.94
C VAL A 433 6.41 -3.85 -21.40
N SER A 434 6.66 -4.05 -20.10
CA SER A 434 6.56 -5.36 -19.45
C SER A 434 5.17 -5.98 -19.65
N TYR A 435 4.11 -5.19 -19.50
CA TYR A 435 2.74 -5.64 -19.72
C TYR A 435 2.52 -6.12 -21.16
N LEU A 436 3.02 -5.39 -22.15
CA LEU A 436 2.87 -5.79 -23.57
C LEU A 436 3.58 -7.12 -23.87
N PHE A 437 4.81 -7.29 -23.34
CA PHE A 437 5.56 -8.54 -23.51
C PHE A 437 4.87 -9.71 -22.79
N VAL A 438 4.47 -9.54 -21.56
CA VAL A 438 3.78 -10.58 -20.77
C VAL A 438 2.46 -10.98 -21.42
N MET A 439 1.64 -10.01 -21.87
CA MET A 439 0.38 -10.32 -22.54
C MET A 439 0.59 -11.06 -23.86
N LYS A 440 1.66 -10.79 -24.59
CA LYS A 440 2.02 -11.52 -25.82
C LYS A 440 2.43 -12.96 -25.52
N ASP A 441 3.24 -13.16 -24.45
CA ASP A 441 3.68 -14.49 -24.01
C ASP A 441 2.52 -15.36 -23.52
N ILE A 442 1.68 -14.80 -22.65
CA ILE A 442 0.49 -15.49 -22.12
C ILE A 442 -0.43 -15.88 -23.29
N ARG A 443 -0.70 -14.96 -24.20
CA ARG A 443 -1.54 -15.24 -25.38
C ARG A 443 -1.00 -16.41 -26.18
N ARG A 444 0.31 -16.46 -26.45
CA ARG A 444 0.95 -17.56 -27.16
C ARG A 444 0.81 -18.91 -26.44
N LYS A 445 0.85 -18.92 -25.11
CA LYS A 445 0.69 -20.14 -24.30
C LYS A 445 -0.75 -20.66 -24.31
N TYR A 446 -1.73 -19.75 -24.27
CA TYR A 446 -3.15 -20.12 -24.28
C TYR A 446 -3.75 -20.36 -25.67
N GLU A 447 -3.17 -19.80 -26.74
CA GLU A 447 -3.64 -19.98 -28.14
C GLU A 447 -2.88 -21.10 -28.87
N ARG A 448 -1.85 -21.73 -28.30
CA ARG A 448 -1.27 -22.97 -28.87
C ARG A 448 -2.22 -24.12 -28.56
N PRO A 449 -2.82 -24.79 -29.57
CA PRO A 449 -3.57 -26.02 -29.33
C PRO A 449 -2.61 -27.07 -28.73
N GLU A 450 -3.15 -27.94 -27.86
CA GLU A 450 -2.46 -29.11 -27.27
C GLU A 450 -2.14 -30.17 -28.36
N THR A 451 -1.36 -29.83 -29.36
CA THR A 451 -0.95 -30.76 -30.45
C THR A 451 0.49 -31.22 -30.32
N ALA A 452 1.04 -31.31 -29.11
CA ALA A 452 2.43 -31.75 -28.92
C ALA A 452 2.67 -32.68 -27.71
N THR A 453 1.68 -33.43 -27.26
CA THR A 453 1.89 -34.47 -26.21
C THR A 453 1.29 -35.84 -26.53
N SER A 454 1.25 -36.22 -27.79
CA SER A 454 0.92 -37.60 -28.20
C SER A 454 2.03 -38.29 -28.98
N GLU A 455 3.28 -37.85 -28.86
CA GLU A 455 4.44 -38.61 -29.37
C GLU A 455 5.61 -38.42 -28.43
N LYS A 456 5.63 -39.24 -27.36
CA LYS A 456 6.82 -39.88 -26.81
C LYS A 456 6.42 -40.88 -25.72
#